data_a478560ae27d92c52ab0ed52e0cc0942
#
_entry.id   a478560ae27d92c52ab0ed52e0cc0942
#
_cell.length_a   1.000
_cell.length_b   1.000
_cell.length_c   1.000
_cell.angle_alpha   90.00
_cell.angle_beta   90.00
_cell.angle_gamma   90.00
#
_symmetry.space_group_name_H-M   'P 1'
#
loop_
_entity.id
_entity.type
_entity.pdbx_description
1 polymer ?
#
loop_
_entity_poly.entity_id
_entity_poly.type
_entity_poly.pdbx_seq_one_letter_code
_entity_poly.pdbx_strand_id
1 'polypeptide(L)'
;PVTRETFPGKVMGLSSYGNYENVDIKDPFFLVFKDEVPMIVKAIDWEAPHFFTFDSYSAEDLASWQQHHFEKYLLLYLKNIPEKHKTKKLCLGGGCALNILANSKIIKEGIYEDVHVNTAPNDEGLNFGGAILSAFNNEKELILPENIGCIGFDYTNDEIELALNKKT
;
A
#
# COMPACT_ATOMS: atom_id res chain seq x y z
N PRO A 1 -7.45 17.84 -11.47
CA PRO A 1 -7.24 16.83 -12.47
C PRO A 1 -6.78 15.54 -11.78
N VAL A 2 -7.41 14.40 -12.07
CA VAL A 2 -6.98 13.09 -11.55
C VAL A 2 -5.78 12.70 -12.38
N THR A 3 -4.59 12.72 -11.79
CA THR A 3 -3.38 12.19 -12.42
C THR A 3 -3.35 10.67 -12.26
N ARG A 4 -2.64 9.96 -13.14
CA ARG A 4 -2.45 8.50 -13.04
C ARG A 4 -1.84 8.10 -11.69
N GLU A 5 -1.05 8.96 -11.08
CA GLU A 5 -0.37 8.74 -9.79
C GLU A 5 -1.32 8.74 -8.59
N THR A 6 -2.44 9.50 -8.66
CA THR A 6 -3.42 9.56 -7.57
C THR A 6 -4.55 8.54 -7.72
N PHE A 7 -4.60 7.82 -8.83
CA PHE A 7 -5.69 6.92 -9.16
C PHE A 7 -5.81 5.73 -8.18
N PRO A 8 -4.73 5.00 -7.82
CA PRO A 8 -4.83 3.85 -6.93
C PRO A 8 -5.40 4.19 -5.56
N GLY A 9 -4.98 5.30 -4.95
CA GLY A 9 -5.50 5.75 -3.65
C GLY A 9 -6.99 6.11 -3.70
N LYS A 10 -7.46 6.71 -4.80
CA LYS A 10 -8.88 7.01 -5.00
C LYS A 10 -9.71 5.75 -5.19
N VAL A 11 -9.21 4.76 -5.92
CA VAL A 11 -9.87 3.46 -6.07
C VAL A 11 -9.97 2.75 -4.72
N MET A 12 -8.90 2.75 -3.93
CA MET A 12 -8.92 2.21 -2.57
C MET A 12 -9.99 2.90 -1.70
N GLY A 13 -10.06 4.24 -1.73
CA GLY A 13 -11.09 4.99 -0.99
C GLY A 13 -12.50 4.69 -1.48
N LEU A 14 -12.70 4.61 -2.80
CA LEU A 14 -13.99 4.32 -3.42
C LEU A 14 -14.49 2.91 -3.10
N SER A 15 -13.59 1.95 -2.89
CA SER A 15 -13.93 0.56 -2.60
C SER A 15 -14.80 0.38 -1.37
N SER A 16 -14.76 1.32 -0.43
CA SER A 16 -15.56 1.29 0.80
C SER A 16 -17.05 1.57 0.57
N TYR A 17 -17.43 2.05 -0.60
CA TYR A 17 -18.81 2.37 -0.97
C TYR A 17 -19.46 1.32 -1.85
N GLY A 18 -18.71 0.33 -2.33
CA GLY A 18 -19.18 -0.74 -3.20
C GLY A 18 -19.28 -2.09 -2.50
N ASN A 19 -19.86 -3.06 -3.21
CA ASN A 19 -19.88 -4.45 -2.83
C ASN A 19 -19.28 -5.31 -3.95
N TYR A 20 -18.15 -5.98 -3.66
CA TYR A 20 -17.45 -6.83 -4.63
C TYR A 20 -18.29 -8.02 -5.11
N GLU A 21 -19.28 -8.46 -4.32
CA GLU A 21 -20.17 -9.58 -4.67
C GLU A 21 -21.13 -9.24 -5.84
N ASN A 22 -21.34 -7.96 -6.10
CA ASN A 22 -22.13 -7.51 -7.24
C ASN A 22 -21.40 -7.69 -8.58
N VAL A 23 -20.13 -8.00 -8.57
CA VAL A 23 -19.28 -8.09 -9.77
C VAL A 23 -19.05 -9.55 -10.15
N ASP A 24 -19.78 -10.02 -11.16
CA ASP A 24 -19.63 -11.36 -11.72
C ASP A 24 -18.49 -11.41 -12.75
N ILE A 25 -17.30 -11.05 -12.34
CA ILE A 25 -16.07 -11.16 -13.12
C ILE A 25 -15.22 -12.27 -12.51
N LYS A 26 -14.77 -13.22 -13.34
CA LYS A 26 -13.88 -14.29 -12.89
C LYS A 26 -12.64 -13.73 -12.22
N ASP A 27 -12.14 -14.49 -11.25
CA ASP A 27 -10.92 -14.15 -10.52
C ASP A 27 -9.79 -13.83 -11.51
N PRO A 28 -9.22 -12.61 -11.46
CA PRO A 28 -8.26 -12.15 -12.47
C PRO A 28 -6.86 -12.68 -12.27
N PHE A 29 -6.60 -13.34 -11.15
CA PHE A 29 -5.27 -13.78 -10.76
C PHE A 29 -5.26 -15.24 -10.28
N PHE A 30 -4.10 -15.84 -10.28
CA PHE A 30 -3.84 -17.09 -9.59
C PHE A 30 -2.41 -17.11 -9.04
N LEU A 31 -2.22 -17.90 -7.99
CA LEU A 31 -0.93 -18.11 -7.37
C LEU A 31 -0.23 -19.28 -8.07
N VAL A 32 0.99 -19.07 -8.52
CA VAL A 32 1.90 -20.11 -9.00
C VAL A 32 3.16 -20.13 -8.14
N PHE A 33 3.89 -21.23 -8.19
CA PHE A 33 5.17 -21.35 -7.51
C PHE A 33 6.27 -21.56 -8.53
N LYS A 34 7.32 -20.75 -8.45
CA LYS A 34 8.55 -20.92 -9.22
C LYS A 34 9.69 -21.03 -8.22
N ASP A 35 10.41 -22.15 -8.24
CA ASP A 35 11.52 -22.43 -7.31
C ASP A 35 11.10 -22.23 -5.84
N GLU A 36 9.90 -22.71 -5.49
CA GLU A 36 9.24 -22.55 -4.17
C GLU A 36 8.81 -21.11 -3.83
N VAL A 37 9.11 -20.13 -4.66
CA VAL A 37 8.70 -18.75 -4.44
C VAL A 37 7.28 -18.54 -4.98
N PRO A 38 6.33 -18.04 -4.16
CA PRO A 38 5.00 -17.72 -4.63
C PRO A 38 5.05 -16.55 -5.62
N MET A 39 4.28 -16.64 -6.67
CA MET A 39 4.12 -15.59 -7.68
C MET A 39 2.65 -15.42 -8.01
N ILE A 40 2.20 -14.18 -8.06
CA ILE A 40 0.85 -13.87 -8.53
C ILE A 40 0.91 -13.64 -10.02
N VAL A 41 0.15 -14.43 -10.76
CA VAL A 41 0.10 -14.38 -12.22
C VAL A 41 -1.28 -13.92 -12.65
N LYS A 42 -1.30 -13.07 -13.66
CA LYS A 42 -2.49 -12.57 -14.32
C LYS A 42 -3.19 -13.72 -15.08
N ALA A 43 -4.45 -13.94 -14.76
CA ALA A 43 -5.27 -14.98 -15.40
C ALA A 43 -6.00 -14.48 -16.65
N ILE A 44 -6.17 -13.16 -16.76
CA ILE A 44 -6.99 -12.51 -17.77
C ILE A 44 -6.13 -11.53 -18.56
N ASP A 45 -6.28 -11.54 -19.88
CA ASP A 45 -5.69 -10.52 -20.74
C ASP A 45 -6.57 -9.26 -20.72
N TRP A 46 -6.16 -8.27 -19.92
CA TRP A 46 -6.85 -6.99 -19.76
C TRP A 46 -6.84 -6.12 -21.02
N GLU A 47 -5.98 -6.45 -21.97
CA GLU A 47 -5.87 -5.74 -23.24
C GLU A 47 -6.82 -6.31 -24.29
N ALA A 48 -7.45 -7.45 -24.03
CA ALA A 48 -8.42 -8.05 -24.93
C ALA A 48 -9.74 -7.25 -24.92
N PRO A 49 -10.15 -6.68 -26.06
CA PRO A 49 -11.28 -5.72 -26.13
C PRO A 49 -12.64 -6.32 -25.79
N HIS A 50 -12.73 -7.62 -25.49
CA HIS A 50 -13.99 -8.33 -25.29
C HIS A 50 -14.26 -8.71 -23.82
N PHE A 51 -13.34 -8.40 -22.89
CA PHE A 51 -13.42 -8.95 -21.55
C PHE A 51 -14.23 -8.11 -20.57
N PHE A 52 -14.43 -6.81 -20.79
CA PHE A 52 -15.12 -5.97 -19.80
C PHE A 52 -16.11 -5.00 -20.45
N THR A 53 -17.36 -5.28 -20.26
CA THR A 53 -18.40 -4.23 -20.24
C THR A 53 -18.39 -3.61 -18.84
N PHE A 54 -17.40 -2.75 -18.54
CA PHE A 54 -17.35 -1.97 -17.29
C PHE A 54 -18.64 -1.18 -17.06
N ASP A 55 -19.37 -0.86 -18.14
CA ASP A 55 -20.65 -0.17 -18.12
C ASP A 55 -21.77 -0.95 -17.42
N SER A 56 -21.56 -2.24 -17.13
CA SER A 56 -22.53 -3.09 -16.43
C SER A 56 -22.44 -2.99 -14.90
N TYR A 57 -21.39 -2.37 -14.36
CA TYR A 57 -21.14 -2.31 -12.93
C TYR A 57 -20.92 -0.87 -12.48
N SER A 58 -21.25 -0.57 -11.23
CA SER A 58 -20.92 0.72 -10.64
C SER A 58 -19.40 0.85 -10.44
N ALA A 59 -18.89 2.07 -10.45
CA ALA A 59 -17.47 2.32 -10.19
C ALA A 59 -17.07 1.90 -8.77
N GLU A 60 -17.99 2.03 -7.84
CA GLU A 60 -17.85 1.63 -6.44
C GLU A 60 -17.70 0.11 -6.30
N ASP A 61 -18.54 -0.67 -6.99
CA ASP A 61 -18.49 -2.13 -6.97
C ASP A 61 -17.22 -2.66 -7.62
N LEU A 62 -16.81 -2.06 -8.75
CA LEU A 62 -15.54 -2.40 -9.40
C LEU A 62 -14.33 -2.08 -8.50
N ALA A 63 -14.35 -0.95 -7.82
CA ALA A 63 -13.30 -0.59 -6.88
C ALA A 63 -13.24 -1.56 -5.69
N SER A 64 -14.41 -1.94 -5.17
CA SER A 64 -14.53 -2.94 -4.10
C SER A 64 -14.03 -4.32 -4.55
N TRP A 65 -14.37 -4.74 -5.75
CA TRP A 65 -13.90 -5.98 -6.35
C TRP A 65 -12.38 -6.00 -6.52
N GLN A 66 -11.80 -4.91 -7.02
CA GLN A 66 -10.34 -4.79 -7.19
C GLN A 66 -9.63 -4.84 -5.82
N GLN A 67 -10.12 -4.10 -4.83
CA GLN A 67 -9.54 -4.08 -3.49
C GLN A 67 -9.63 -5.47 -2.83
N HIS A 68 -10.77 -6.14 -2.94
CA HIS A 68 -10.96 -7.49 -2.43
C HIS A 68 -9.93 -8.48 -2.99
N HIS A 69 -9.72 -8.46 -4.32
CA HIS A 69 -8.77 -9.34 -4.97
C HIS A 69 -7.33 -8.99 -4.62
N PHE A 70 -7.00 -7.71 -4.53
CA PHE A 70 -5.68 -7.27 -4.08
C PHE A 70 -5.36 -7.81 -2.68
N GLU A 71 -6.25 -7.64 -1.72
CA GLU A 71 -6.09 -8.14 -0.35
C GLU A 71 -6.00 -9.66 -0.30
N LYS A 72 -6.89 -10.36 -1.03
CA LYS A 72 -6.89 -11.82 -1.13
C LYS A 72 -5.54 -12.35 -1.59
N TYR A 73 -5.01 -11.83 -2.68
CA TYR A 73 -3.77 -12.32 -3.25
C TYR A 73 -2.54 -11.90 -2.45
N LEU A 74 -2.54 -10.72 -1.86
CA LEU A 74 -1.48 -10.30 -0.96
C LEU A 74 -1.39 -11.24 0.26
N LEU A 75 -2.50 -11.53 0.91
CA LEU A 75 -2.53 -12.47 2.04
C LEU A 75 -2.13 -13.89 1.61
N LEU A 76 -2.62 -14.33 0.45
CA LEU A 76 -2.26 -15.64 -0.08
C LEU A 76 -0.74 -15.73 -0.35
N TYR A 77 -0.15 -14.68 -0.93
CA TYR A 77 1.29 -14.58 -1.13
C TYR A 77 2.05 -14.67 0.20
N LEU A 78 1.69 -13.87 1.18
CA LEU A 78 2.37 -13.82 2.47
C LEU A 78 2.27 -15.15 3.25
N LYS A 79 1.11 -15.81 3.19
CA LYS A 79 0.89 -17.13 3.82
C LYS A 79 1.75 -18.24 3.20
N ASN A 80 2.09 -18.10 1.92
CA ASN A 80 2.84 -19.11 1.16
C ASN A 80 4.33 -18.81 1.00
N ILE A 81 4.87 -17.81 1.68
CA ILE A 81 6.31 -17.60 1.75
C ILE A 81 6.97 -18.83 2.37
N PRO A 82 8.01 -19.43 1.71
CA PRO A 82 8.68 -20.61 2.23
C PRO A 82 9.23 -20.42 3.64
N GLU A 83 9.17 -21.46 4.48
CA GLU A 83 9.64 -21.40 5.88
C GLU A 83 11.06 -20.86 6.04
N LYS A 84 11.95 -21.22 5.10
CA LYS A 84 13.34 -20.73 5.08
C LYS A 84 13.48 -19.20 4.97
N HIS A 85 12.42 -18.52 4.51
CA HIS A 85 12.36 -17.06 4.36
C HIS A 85 11.37 -16.40 5.31
N LYS A 86 10.63 -17.19 6.10
CA LYS A 86 9.70 -16.64 7.09
C LYS A 86 10.45 -15.96 8.22
N THR A 87 9.99 -14.79 8.57
CA THR A 87 10.44 -14.01 9.71
C THR A 87 9.24 -13.68 10.60
N LYS A 88 9.50 -13.30 11.84
CA LYS A 88 8.45 -12.86 12.76
C LYS A 88 7.98 -11.43 12.48
N LYS A 89 8.81 -10.65 11.79
CA LYS A 89 8.57 -9.25 11.48
C LYS A 89 8.51 -9.03 9.98
N LEU A 90 7.58 -8.21 9.55
CA LEU A 90 7.37 -7.84 8.16
C LEU A 90 7.63 -6.34 7.97
N CYS A 91 8.48 -5.98 7.00
CA CYS A 91 8.61 -4.62 6.53
C CYS A 91 8.00 -4.50 5.14
N LEU A 92 7.09 -3.54 4.97
CA LEU A 92 6.44 -3.25 3.70
C LEU A 92 6.99 -1.97 3.11
N GLY A 93 7.36 -2.02 1.84
CA GLY A 93 7.81 -0.89 1.04
C GLY A 93 7.21 -0.93 -0.37
N GLY A 94 7.42 0.15 -1.14
CA GLY A 94 6.84 0.34 -2.45
C GLY A 94 5.44 0.97 -2.41
N GLY A 95 4.94 1.41 -3.56
CA GLY A 95 3.64 2.10 -3.67
C GLY A 95 2.45 1.28 -3.15
N CYS A 96 2.49 -0.05 -3.25
CA CYS A 96 1.43 -0.92 -2.71
C CYS A 96 1.33 -0.86 -1.18
N ALA A 97 2.41 -0.51 -0.48
CA ALA A 97 2.40 -0.37 0.98
C ALA A 97 1.62 0.87 1.47
N LEU A 98 1.20 1.76 0.55
CA LEU A 98 0.24 2.84 0.84
C LEU A 98 -1.20 2.33 1.02
N ASN A 99 -1.49 1.07 0.69
CA ASN A 99 -2.83 0.51 0.85
C ASN A 99 -3.10 0.16 2.31
N ILE A 100 -3.67 1.11 3.05
CA ILE A 100 -3.94 0.98 4.48
C ILE A 100 -4.97 -0.12 4.80
N LEU A 101 -5.89 -0.41 3.88
CA LEU A 101 -6.88 -1.48 4.07
C LEU A 101 -6.20 -2.84 4.06
N ALA A 102 -5.33 -3.08 3.08
CA ALA A 102 -4.54 -4.30 2.98
C ALA A 102 -3.57 -4.46 4.16
N ASN A 103 -2.87 -3.39 4.56
CA ASN A 103 -1.97 -3.39 5.71
C ASN A 103 -2.72 -3.75 7.00
N SER A 104 -3.89 -3.15 7.23
CA SER A 104 -4.74 -3.48 8.37
C SER A 104 -5.18 -4.95 8.38
N LYS A 105 -5.43 -5.51 7.20
CA LYS A 105 -5.83 -6.90 7.06
C LYS A 105 -4.68 -7.86 7.37
N ILE A 106 -3.45 -7.55 6.94
CA ILE A 106 -2.24 -8.32 7.29
C ILE A 106 -2.07 -8.39 8.81
N ILE A 107 -2.23 -7.25 9.50
CA ILE A 107 -2.13 -7.18 10.97
C ILE A 107 -3.22 -8.01 11.63
N LYS A 108 -4.47 -7.90 11.18
CA LYS A 108 -5.61 -8.65 11.72
C LYS A 108 -5.48 -10.17 11.54
N GLU A 109 -4.87 -10.61 10.45
CA GLU A 109 -4.64 -12.03 10.18
C GLU A 109 -3.58 -12.66 11.10
N GLY A 110 -2.76 -11.85 11.77
CA GLY A 110 -1.76 -12.31 12.74
C GLY A 110 -0.67 -13.20 12.16
N ILE A 111 -0.37 -13.08 10.86
CA ILE A 111 0.66 -13.86 10.18
C ILE A 111 2.06 -13.50 10.71
N TYR A 112 2.23 -12.24 11.11
CA TYR A 112 3.47 -11.67 11.63
C TYR A 112 3.24 -11.11 13.03
N GLU A 113 4.27 -11.20 13.89
CA GLU A 113 4.25 -10.62 15.24
C GLU A 113 4.34 -9.09 15.19
N ASP A 114 4.98 -8.55 14.15
CA ASP A 114 5.17 -7.12 13.95
C ASP A 114 5.13 -6.78 12.45
N VAL A 115 4.45 -5.71 12.08
CA VAL A 115 4.34 -5.23 10.71
C VAL A 115 4.71 -3.76 10.66
N HIS A 116 5.81 -3.44 10.01
CA HIS A 116 6.30 -2.08 9.83
C HIS A 116 6.03 -1.57 8.42
N VAL A 117 5.41 -0.41 8.33
CA VAL A 117 5.24 0.35 7.09
C VAL A 117 5.90 1.70 7.28
N ASN A 118 6.86 2.06 6.45
CA ASN A 118 7.52 3.36 6.53
C ASN A 118 6.49 4.49 6.25
N THR A 119 6.72 5.67 6.82
CA THR A 119 5.90 6.87 6.59
C THR A 119 5.87 7.32 5.14
N ALA A 120 6.93 7.06 4.38
CA ALA A 120 7.05 7.28 2.94
C ALA A 120 7.47 5.97 2.26
N PRO A 121 6.56 5.00 2.09
CA PRO A 121 6.92 3.69 1.58
C PRO A 121 7.14 3.65 0.06
N ASN A 122 6.69 4.66 -0.67
CA ASN A 122 6.83 4.83 -2.13
C ASN A 122 8.14 5.55 -2.51
N ASP A 123 8.20 6.02 -3.75
CA ASP A 123 9.39 6.69 -4.33
C ASP A 123 9.83 7.93 -3.53
N GLU A 124 8.93 8.58 -2.83
CA GLU A 124 9.25 9.73 -1.96
C GLU A 124 10.23 9.36 -0.84
N GLY A 125 10.20 8.12 -0.36
CA GLY A 125 11.12 7.61 0.67
C GLY A 125 12.53 7.32 0.17
N LEU A 126 12.78 7.30 -1.13
CA LEU A 126 14.10 7.02 -1.71
C LEU A 126 15.14 8.08 -1.30
N ASN A 127 14.74 9.34 -1.18
CA ASN A 127 15.61 10.42 -0.73
C ASN A 127 16.16 10.15 0.67
N PHE A 128 15.28 9.71 1.56
CA PHE A 128 15.62 9.39 2.93
C PHE A 128 16.53 8.15 3.01
N GLY A 129 16.18 7.09 2.29
CA GLY A 129 16.99 5.87 2.18
C GLY A 129 18.38 6.16 1.61
N GLY A 130 18.48 7.02 0.58
CA GLY A 130 19.75 7.46 0.00
C GLY A 130 20.61 8.24 0.99
N ALA A 131 20.02 9.11 1.79
CA ALA A 131 20.73 9.87 2.83
C ALA A 131 21.30 8.95 3.91
N ILE A 132 20.50 7.99 4.40
CA ILE A 132 20.93 6.99 5.38
C ILE A 132 22.08 6.15 4.82
N LEU A 133 21.94 5.63 3.61
CA LEU A 133 22.96 4.81 2.97
C LEU A 133 24.27 5.59 2.77
N SER A 134 24.18 6.86 2.38
CA SER A 134 25.35 7.74 2.25
C SER A 134 26.05 7.96 3.58
N ALA A 135 25.31 8.19 4.67
CA ALA A 135 25.90 8.35 6.00
C ALA A 135 26.60 7.05 6.45
N PHE A 136 25.93 5.92 6.26
CA PHE A 136 26.48 4.60 6.59
C PHE A 136 27.78 4.30 5.84
N ASN A 137 27.82 4.54 4.52
CA ASN A 137 28.99 4.29 3.69
C ASN A 137 30.16 5.22 4.01
N ASN A 138 29.91 6.37 4.61
CA ASN A 138 30.95 7.33 5.02
C ASN A 138 31.27 7.26 6.52
N GLU A 139 30.87 6.19 7.20
CA GLU A 139 31.10 5.97 8.65
C GLU A 139 30.68 7.16 9.53
N LYS A 140 29.64 7.90 9.09
CA LYS A 140 29.10 9.01 9.87
C LYS A 140 28.09 8.52 10.87
N GLU A 141 28.13 9.07 12.07
CA GLU A 141 27.10 8.85 13.06
C GLU A 141 25.76 9.35 12.51
N LEU A 142 24.76 8.46 12.55
CA LEU A 142 23.43 8.76 12.08
C LEU A 142 22.49 8.91 13.28
N ILE A 143 22.08 10.14 13.55
CA ILE A 143 21.03 10.42 14.55
C ILE A 143 19.70 10.49 13.81
N LEU A 144 18.87 9.46 13.97
CA LEU A 144 17.52 9.44 13.41
C LEU A 144 16.55 10.04 14.42
N PRO A 145 15.60 10.89 13.97
CA PRO A 145 14.51 11.33 14.82
C PRO A 145 13.65 10.13 15.23
N GLU A 146 13.08 10.18 16.43
CA GLU A 146 12.21 9.13 16.95
C GLU A 146 11.01 8.87 16.02
N ASN A 147 10.51 9.93 15.39
CA ASN A 147 9.44 9.85 14.40
C ASN A 147 9.88 10.51 13.08
N ILE A 148 10.28 9.70 12.13
CA ILE A 148 10.74 10.13 10.80
C ILE A 148 9.65 10.84 10.01
N GLY A 149 8.37 10.58 10.30
CA GLY A 149 7.25 11.24 9.63
C GLY A 149 6.96 12.65 10.13
N CYS A 150 7.58 13.07 11.25
CA CYS A 150 7.34 14.34 11.91
C CYS A 150 8.64 15.16 12.02
N ILE A 151 9.28 15.43 10.88
CA ILE A 151 10.54 16.20 10.81
C ILE A 151 10.34 17.68 10.38
N GLY A 152 9.08 18.13 10.33
CA GLY A 152 8.73 19.50 10.00
C GLY A 152 8.96 20.46 11.16
N PHE A 153 8.59 21.72 10.95
CA PHE A 153 8.59 22.73 12.00
C PHE A 153 7.36 22.55 12.89
N ASP A 154 7.57 22.60 14.19
CA ASP A 154 6.49 22.70 15.16
C ASP A 154 6.06 24.14 15.36
N TYR A 155 4.76 24.36 15.48
CA TYR A 155 4.17 25.64 15.82
C TYR A 155 3.60 25.58 17.24
N THR A 156 3.88 26.61 18.02
CA THR A 156 3.25 26.77 19.34
C THR A 156 1.77 27.11 19.21
N ASN A 157 0.99 26.83 20.24
CA ASN A 157 -0.43 27.21 20.26
C ASN A 157 -0.62 28.71 20.08
N ASP A 158 0.26 29.54 20.64
CA ASP A 158 0.22 30.99 20.51
C ASP A 158 0.43 31.47 19.06
N GLU A 159 1.36 30.82 18.33
CA GLU A 159 1.59 31.11 16.90
C GLU A 159 0.38 30.71 16.05
N ILE A 160 -0.25 29.59 16.36
CA ILE A 160 -1.47 29.13 15.68
C ILE A 160 -2.62 30.11 15.95
N GLU A 161 -2.83 30.52 17.21
CA GLU A 161 -3.86 31.47 17.59
C GLU A 161 -3.65 32.83 16.94
N LEU A 162 -2.40 33.33 16.93
CA LEU A 162 -2.03 34.56 16.25
C LEU A 162 -2.31 34.52 14.74
N ALA A 163 -2.06 33.37 14.10
CA ALA A 163 -2.32 33.20 12.68
C ALA A 163 -3.82 33.17 12.36
N LEU A 164 -4.63 32.56 13.22
CA LEU A 164 -6.09 32.52 13.07
C LEU A 164 -6.72 33.91 13.27
N ASN A 165 -6.25 34.66 14.25
CA ASN A 165 -6.77 36.03 14.57
C ASN A 165 -6.39 37.08 13.49
N LYS A 166 -5.35 36.81 12.67
CA LYS A 166 -4.99 37.72 11.55
C LYS A 166 -5.89 37.59 10.33
N LYS A 167 -6.77 36.59 10.27
CA LYS A 167 -7.68 36.31 9.14
C LYS A 167 -9.13 36.82 9.40
N THR A 168 -9.39 37.40 10.53
CA THR A 168 -10.62 38.15 10.86
C THR A 168 -10.40 39.65 10.72
#